data_f0cfab1ef2af46e7f986e8992ecc5972
#
_entry.id   f0cfab1ef2af46e7f986e8992ecc5972
#
_cell.length_a   1.000
_cell.length_b   1.000
_cell.length_c   1.000
_cell.angle_alpha   90.00
_cell.angle_beta   90.00
_cell.angle_gamma   90.00
#
_symmetry.space_group_name_H-M   'P 1'
#
loop_
_entity.id
_entity.type
_entity.pdbx_description
1 polymer ?
#
loop_
_entity_poly.entity_id
_entity_poly.type
_entity_poly.pdbx_seq_one_letter_code
_entity_poly.pdbx_strand_id
1 'polypeptide(L)'
;ISLGLVGSEMCIRDRCTEIDNTIDSYNEKNMLVGEAPCTKDLITITDKDFASVSTVSIGAIFIIILCVFGSISLPIVLVAVIEFAIFINMGIPCFTGTEIPFIASIVIGTIQLGATVDYAILMTTKYKRNRLNGYRKFDAVATACQESVQSIVVSALSFFAATFGVGLYSDIDMISALCTLMARGALISMCAVILMLPSALMLFDKVIMFRYRKNLMDGPSAKVSDEDTAATQA
;
A
#
# COMPACT_ATOMS: atom_id res chain seq x y z
N ILE A 1 -5.34 29.27 -14.22
CA ILE A 1 -4.78 29.66 -12.91
C ILE A 1 -3.73 28.65 -12.44
N SER A 2 -3.95 27.33 -12.60
CA SER A 2 -2.99 26.30 -12.18
C SER A 2 -1.65 26.34 -12.92
N LEU A 3 -1.66 26.65 -14.23
CA LEU A 3 -0.40 26.83 -15.00
C LEU A 3 0.37 28.09 -14.59
N GLY A 4 -0.33 29.14 -14.17
CA GLY A 4 0.28 30.37 -13.65
C GLY A 4 0.93 30.20 -12.28
N LEU A 5 0.35 29.35 -11.40
CA LEU A 5 0.89 29.06 -10.07
C LEU A 5 2.19 28.24 -10.16
N VAL A 6 2.22 27.18 -10.96
CA VAL A 6 3.44 26.35 -11.15
C VAL A 6 4.60 27.17 -11.69
N GLY A 7 4.35 28.07 -12.64
CA GLY A 7 5.36 29.01 -13.12
C GLY A 7 5.81 30.03 -12.06
N SER A 8 4.88 30.48 -11.22
CA SER A 8 5.15 31.38 -10.10
C SER A 8 5.96 30.71 -8.99
N GLU A 9 5.62 29.51 -8.60
CA GLU A 9 6.35 28.74 -7.56
C GLU A 9 7.78 28.40 -7.99
N MET A 10 7.97 28.04 -9.27
CA MET A 10 9.29 27.79 -9.84
C MET A 10 10.15 29.04 -9.84
N CYS A 11 9.58 30.19 -10.22
CA CYS A 11 10.27 31.50 -10.16
C CYS A 11 10.59 31.93 -8.72
N ILE A 12 9.71 31.68 -7.76
CA ILE A 12 9.94 31.97 -6.34
C ILE A 12 11.08 31.12 -5.80
N ARG A 13 11.09 29.83 -6.12
CA ARG A 13 12.14 28.90 -5.69
C ARG A 13 13.51 29.28 -6.23
N ASP A 14 13.60 29.65 -7.51
CA ASP A 14 14.85 30.06 -8.14
C ASP A 14 15.38 31.36 -7.54
N ARG A 15 14.49 32.34 -7.31
CA ARG A 15 14.87 33.60 -6.64
C ARG A 15 15.32 33.38 -5.20
N CYS A 16 14.62 32.58 -4.43
CA CYS A 16 15.05 32.22 -3.07
C CYS A 16 16.44 31.60 -3.06
N THR A 17 16.73 30.71 -4.02
CA THR A 17 18.04 30.07 -4.14
C THR A 17 19.14 31.05 -4.52
N GLU A 18 18.86 32.02 -5.41
CA GLU A 18 19.80 33.04 -5.80
C GLU A 18 20.11 34.00 -4.65
N ILE A 19 19.08 34.38 -3.86
CA ILE A 19 19.24 35.23 -2.67
C ILE A 19 20.05 34.48 -1.58
N ASP A 20 19.73 33.18 -1.30
CA ASP A 20 20.45 32.37 -0.36
C ASP A 20 21.95 32.29 -0.73
N ASN A 21 22.28 32.00 -1.99
CA ASN A 21 23.66 31.94 -2.47
C ASN A 21 24.37 33.31 -2.32
N THR A 22 23.64 34.40 -2.48
CA THR A 22 24.21 35.75 -2.30
C THR A 22 24.46 36.02 -0.83
N ILE A 23 23.55 35.65 0.06
CA ILE A 23 23.68 35.87 1.51
C ILE A 23 24.82 34.98 2.07
N ASP A 24 24.93 33.74 1.64
CA ASP A 24 25.98 32.79 2.04
C ASP A 24 27.37 33.30 1.64
N SER A 25 27.48 34.04 0.53
CA SER A 25 28.74 34.66 0.11
C SER A 25 29.27 35.75 1.08
N TYR A 26 28.37 36.35 1.85
CA TYR A 26 28.74 37.34 2.86
C TYR A 26 28.94 36.76 4.24
N ASN A 27 28.13 35.78 4.65
CA ASN A 27 28.27 35.08 5.94
C ASN A 27 27.44 33.81 5.97
N GLU A 28 28.09 32.68 6.16
CA GLU A 28 27.47 31.34 6.24
C GLU A 28 26.46 31.14 7.40
N LYS A 29 26.41 32.10 8.35
CA LYS A 29 25.45 32.06 9.48
C LYS A 29 24.15 32.81 9.23
N ASN A 30 24.04 33.49 8.11
CA ASN A 30 22.82 34.22 7.76
C ASN A 30 21.81 33.24 7.16
N MET A 31 20.53 33.47 7.47
CA MET A 31 19.43 32.64 6.99
C MET A 31 18.35 33.54 6.42
N LEU A 32 17.85 33.19 5.24
CA LEU A 32 16.70 33.84 4.64
C LEU A 32 15.43 33.38 5.34
N VAL A 33 14.69 34.32 5.93
CA VAL A 33 13.46 34.02 6.68
C VAL A 33 12.25 34.68 6.02
N GLY A 34 11.16 33.98 5.87
CA GLY A 34 9.92 34.49 5.28
C GLY A 34 9.03 33.34 4.79
N GLU A 35 7.85 33.68 4.28
CA GLU A 35 6.88 32.71 3.78
C GLU A 35 7.43 31.91 2.57
N ALA A 36 8.06 32.58 1.62
CA ALA A 36 8.58 31.94 0.41
C ALA A 36 9.73 30.97 0.67
N PRO A 37 10.78 31.29 1.46
CA PRO A 37 11.80 30.33 1.87
C PRO A 37 11.24 29.16 2.67
N CYS A 38 10.32 29.44 3.60
CA CYS A 38 9.67 28.39 4.40
C CYS A 38 8.90 27.41 3.52
N THR A 39 8.15 27.88 2.54
CA THR A 39 7.44 27.03 1.58
C THR A 39 8.40 26.20 0.73
N LYS A 40 9.51 26.77 0.26
CA LYS A 40 10.56 26.06 -0.49
C LYS A 40 11.15 24.91 0.33
N ASP A 41 11.52 25.20 1.59
CA ASP A 41 12.09 24.19 2.48
C ASP A 41 11.08 23.09 2.81
N LEU A 42 9.82 23.48 3.06
CA LEU A 42 8.73 22.55 3.32
C LEU A 42 8.52 21.57 2.16
N ILE A 43 8.48 22.04 0.91
CA ILE A 43 8.35 21.19 -0.28
C ILE A 43 9.54 20.23 -0.37
N THR A 44 10.75 20.72 -0.21
CA THR A 44 11.98 19.92 -0.33
C THR A 44 12.06 18.82 0.75
N ILE A 45 11.69 19.16 1.99
CA ILE A 45 11.65 18.21 3.11
C ILE A 45 10.55 17.16 2.87
N THR A 46 9.36 17.60 2.43
CA THR A 46 8.21 16.72 2.17
C THR A 46 8.51 15.69 1.10
N ASP A 47 9.16 16.06 0.00
CA ASP A 47 9.54 15.11 -1.05
C ASP A 47 10.50 14.03 -0.53
N LYS A 48 11.46 14.41 0.31
CA LYS A 48 12.40 13.48 0.93
C LYS A 48 11.71 12.58 1.95
N ASP A 49 10.82 13.16 2.76
CA ASP A 49 10.07 12.41 3.77
C ASP A 49 9.09 11.45 3.12
N PHE A 50 8.42 11.85 2.03
CA PHE A 50 7.54 10.98 1.25
C PHE A 50 8.27 9.71 0.76
N ALA A 51 9.43 9.87 0.15
CA ALA A 51 10.24 8.75 -0.31
C ALA A 51 10.70 7.85 0.85
N SER A 52 11.12 8.44 1.97
CA SER A 52 11.57 7.71 3.15
C SER A 52 10.43 6.95 3.82
N VAL A 53 9.29 7.60 4.06
CA VAL A 53 8.12 6.99 4.70
C VAL A 53 7.54 5.88 3.84
N SER A 54 7.41 6.10 2.52
CA SER A 54 6.92 5.07 1.60
C SER A 54 7.83 3.85 1.59
N THR A 55 9.16 4.05 1.50
CA THR A 55 10.12 2.94 1.49
C THR A 55 10.08 2.14 2.80
N VAL A 56 10.04 2.81 3.95
CA VAL A 56 9.97 2.16 5.27
C VAL A 56 8.65 1.42 5.43
N SER A 57 7.53 2.01 5.02
CA SER A 57 6.20 1.40 5.13
C SER A 57 6.08 0.15 4.26
N ILE A 58 6.51 0.21 3.01
CA ILE A 58 6.53 -0.94 2.09
C ILE A 58 7.45 -2.04 2.65
N GLY A 59 8.63 -1.68 3.14
CA GLY A 59 9.57 -2.62 3.74
C GLY A 59 9.01 -3.30 4.99
N ALA A 60 8.36 -2.55 5.88
CA ALA A 60 7.74 -3.09 7.08
C ALA A 60 6.61 -4.08 6.73
N ILE A 61 5.71 -3.72 5.79
CA ILE A 61 4.63 -4.60 5.35
C ILE A 61 5.17 -5.83 4.65
N PHE A 62 6.20 -5.69 3.83
CA PHE A 62 6.88 -6.83 3.20
C PHE A 62 7.39 -7.83 4.23
N ILE A 63 8.04 -7.34 5.30
CA ILE A 63 8.54 -8.17 6.40
C ILE A 63 7.39 -8.84 7.16
N ILE A 64 6.31 -8.12 7.46
CA ILE A 64 5.13 -8.67 8.15
C ILE A 64 4.53 -9.81 7.32
N ILE A 65 4.27 -9.59 6.04
CA ILE A 65 3.71 -10.62 5.15
C ILE A 65 4.67 -11.80 5.02
N LEU A 66 5.98 -11.54 4.94
CA LEU A 66 7.00 -12.59 4.90
C LEU A 66 6.96 -13.47 6.15
N CYS A 67 6.84 -12.87 7.33
CA CYS A 67 6.71 -13.60 8.59
C CYS A 67 5.42 -14.43 8.66
N VAL A 68 4.29 -13.88 8.20
CA VAL A 68 2.98 -14.57 8.21
C VAL A 68 2.96 -15.78 7.27
N PHE A 69 3.50 -15.63 6.08
CA PHE A 69 3.41 -16.68 5.05
C PHE A 69 4.66 -17.56 4.93
N GLY A 70 5.82 -17.11 5.40
CA GLY A 70 7.09 -17.84 5.29
C GLY A 70 7.55 -18.05 3.83
N SER A 71 7.07 -17.25 2.89
CA SER A 71 7.37 -17.33 1.45
C SER A 71 7.64 -15.95 0.88
N ILE A 72 8.71 -15.78 0.12
CA ILE A 72 9.09 -14.49 -0.49
C ILE A 72 8.16 -14.12 -1.66
N SER A 73 7.57 -15.09 -2.34
CA SER A 73 6.72 -14.84 -3.51
C SER A 73 5.41 -14.15 -3.18
N LEU A 74 4.79 -14.51 -2.05
CA LEU A 74 3.51 -13.92 -1.63
C LEU A 74 3.62 -12.43 -1.29
N PRO A 75 4.59 -11.97 -0.49
CA PRO A 75 4.77 -10.54 -0.23
C PRO A 75 4.94 -9.73 -1.51
N ILE A 76 5.72 -10.20 -2.49
CA ILE A 76 5.93 -9.48 -3.75
C ILE A 76 4.60 -9.28 -4.48
N VAL A 77 3.80 -10.33 -4.61
CA VAL A 77 2.51 -10.25 -5.32
C VAL A 77 1.51 -9.36 -4.57
N LEU A 78 1.43 -9.51 -3.25
CA LEU A 78 0.49 -8.73 -2.45
C LEU A 78 0.85 -7.24 -2.45
N VAL A 79 2.10 -6.91 -2.20
CA VAL A 79 2.57 -5.53 -2.21
C VAL A 79 2.37 -4.90 -3.60
N ALA A 80 2.66 -5.63 -4.68
CA ALA A 80 2.43 -5.11 -6.04
C ALA A 80 0.95 -4.77 -6.31
N VAL A 81 0.01 -5.60 -5.86
CA VAL A 81 -1.43 -5.33 -6.02
C VAL A 81 -1.86 -4.12 -5.18
N ILE A 82 -1.34 -4.00 -3.95
CA ILE A 82 -1.66 -2.90 -3.04
C ILE A 82 -1.11 -1.57 -3.60
N GLU A 83 0.16 -1.55 -3.99
CA GLU A 83 0.79 -0.37 -4.59
C GLU A 83 0.06 0.06 -5.86
N PHE A 84 -0.36 -0.88 -6.70
CA PHE A 84 -1.16 -0.55 -7.88
C PHE A 84 -2.47 0.16 -7.52
N ALA A 85 -3.17 -0.27 -6.47
CA ALA A 85 -4.38 0.41 -5.99
C ALA A 85 -4.08 1.83 -5.48
N ILE A 86 -2.96 2.03 -4.79
CA ILE A 86 -2.52 3.35 -4.32
C ILE A 86 -2.20 4.26 -5.51
N PHE A 87 -1.48 3.77 -6.52
CA PHE A 87 -1.18 4.53 -7.73
C PHE A 87 -2.44 4.97 -8.48
N ILE A 88 -3.44 4.10 -8.60
CA ILE A 88 -4.73 4.48 -9.19
C ILE A 88 -5.38 5.61 -8.38
N ASN A 89 -5.43 5.49 -7.06
CA ASN A 89 -6.03 6.50 -6.20
C ASN A 89 -5.32 7.85 -6.31
N MET A 90 -3.99 7.85 -6.31
CA MET A 90 -3.17 9.06 -6.45
C MET A 90 -3.20 9.64 -7.86
N GLY A 91 -3.48 8.83 -8.88
CA GLY A 91 -3.58 9.27 -10.27
C GLY A 91 -4.89 9.99 -10.60
N ILE A 92 -5.99 9.69 -9.93
CA ILE A 92 -7.32 10.29 -10.23
C ILE A 92 -7.32 11.82 -10.13
N PRO A 93 -6.74 12.47 -9.10
CA PRO A 93 -6.68 13.93 -9.00
C PRO A 93 -6.00 14.61 -10.19
N CYS A 94 -5.03 13.96 -10.81
CA CYS A 94 -4.39 14.46 -12.03
C CYS A 94 -5.39 14.61 -13.20
N PHE A 95 -6.36 13.70 -13.30
CA PHE A 95 -7.41 13.76 -14.33
C PHE A 95 -8.57 14.70 -13.95
N THR A 96 -8.85 14.85 -12.66
CA THR A 96 -9.95 15.71 -12.18
C THR A 96 -9.51 17.16 -11.95
N GLY A 97 -8.19 17.46 -12.04
CA GLY A 97 -7.66 18.80 -11.80
C GLY A 97 -7.83 19.28 -10.35
N THR A 98 -7.99 18.35 -9.40
CA THR A 98 -8.15 18.68 -7.98
C THR A 98 -6.78 18.85 -7.34
N GLU A 99 -6.56 19.96 -6.66
CA GLU A 99 -5.33 20.20 -5.91
C GLU A 99 -5.30 19.32 -4.67
N ILE A 100 -4.21 18.57 -4.50
CA ILE A 100 -4.00 17.72 -3.32
C ILE A 100 -3.05 18.46 -2.38
N PRO A 101 -3.42 18.66 -1.09
CA PRO A 101 -2.49 19.14 -0.10
C PRO A 101 -1.26 18.22 -0.04
N PHE A 102 -0.05 18.79 0.03
CA PHE A 102 1.21 18.01 0.02
C PHE A 102 1.28 16.94 1.11
N ILE A 103 0.75 17.22 2.29
CA ILE A 103 0.66 16.26 3.41
C ILE A 103 -0.25 15.07 3.06
N ALA A 104 -1.27 15.27 2.22
CA ALA A 104 -2.22 14.23 1.86
C ALA A 104 -1.55 13.06 1.15
N SER A 105 -0.57 13.30 0.30
CA SER A 105 0.15 12.26 -0.44
C SER A 105 0.85 11.25 0.50
N ILE A 106 1.53 11.75 1.54
CA ILE A 106 2.24 10.92 2.52
C ILE A 106 1.24 10.11 3.37
N VAL A 107 0.23 10.81 3.91
CA VAL A 107 -0.75 10.21 4.82
C VAL A 107 -1.60 9.15 4.11
N ILE A 108 -2.05 9.43 2.88
CA ILE A 108 -2.90 8.51 2.13
C ILE A 108 -2.15 7.24 1.77
N GLY A 109 -0.91 7.35 1.28
CA GLY A 109 -0.09 6.18 0.93
C GLY A 109 0.03 5.21 2.11
N THR A 110 0.41 5.71 3.28
CA THR A 110 0.60 4.88 4.48
C THR A 110 -0.70 4.30 5.04
N ILE A 111 -1.77 5.09 5.14
CA ILE A 111 -3.05 4.63 5.68
C ILE A 111 -3.71 3.63 4.72
N GLN A 112 -3.73 3.92 3.42
CA GLN A 112 -4.30 3.03 2.43
C GLN A 112 -3.53 1.71 2.35
N LEU A 113 -2.20 1.75 2.44
CA LEU A 113 -1.36 0.57 2.49
C LEU A 113 -1.72 -0.32 3.68
N GLY A 114 -1.82 0.26 4.90
CA GLY A 114 -2.22 -0.46 6.11
C GLY A 114 -3.62 -1.06 6.04
N ALA A 115 -4.59 -0.28 5.61
CA ALA A 115 -5.99 -0.74 5.52
C ALA A 115 -6.21 -1.83 4.44
N THR A 116 -5.40 -1.84 3.38
CA THR A 116 -5.56 -2.80 2.28
C THR A 116 -4.85 -4.11 2.53
N VAL A 117 -3.77 -4.10 3.30
CA VAL A 117 -2.96 -5.29 3.57
C VAL A 117 -3.76 -6.40 4.24
N ASP A 118 -4.67 -6.05 5.14
CA ASP A 118 -5.50 -7.01 5.87
C ASP A 118 -6.46 -7.76 4.92
N TYR A 119 -7.01 -7.09 3.93
CA TYR A 119 -7.87 -7.70 2.91
C TYR A 119 -7.09 -8.71 2.07
N ALA A 120 -5.88 -8.35 1.68
CA ALA A 120 -5.00 -9.19 0.89
C ALA A 120 -4.53 -10.43 1.68
N ILE A 121 -4.15 -10.25 2.95
CA ILE A 121 -3.75 -11.35 3.84
C ILE A 121 -4.93 -12.32 4.07
N LEU A 122 -6.13 -11.80 4.35
CA LEU A 122 -7.33 -12.61 4.59
C LEU A 122 -7.63 -13.54 3.40
N MET A 123 -7.72 -12.98 2.20
CA MET A 123 -8.01 -13.76 0.98
C MET A 123 -6.90 -14.76 0.67
N THR A 124 -5.63 -14.34 0.78
CA THR A 124 -4.49 -15.21 0.51
C THR A 124 -4.37 -16.35 1.50
N THR A 125 -4.67 -16.12 2.78
CA THR A 125 -4.67 -17.17 3.81
C THR A 125 -5.72 -18.23 3.52
N LYS A 126 -6.94 -17.82 3.14
CA LYS A 126 -8.01 -18.76 2.75
C LYS A 126 -7.64 -19.53 1.48
N TYR A 127 -7.11 -18.85 0.47
CA TYR A 127 -6.61 -19.50 -0.74
C TYR A 127 -5.55 -20.56 -0.42
N LYS A 128 -4.53 -20.20 0.36
CA LYS A 128 -3.49 -21.12 0.80
C LYS A 128 -4.07 -22.35 1.50
N ARG A 129 -4.98 -22.13 2.46
CA ARG A 129 -5.66 -23.21 3.20
C ARG A 129 -6.39 -24.17 2.25
N ASN A 130 -7.16 -23.64 1.30
CA ASN A 130 -7.92 -24.44 0.35
C ASN A 130 -6.99 -25.25 -0.58
N ARG A 131 -5.87 -24.65 -1.01
CA ARG A 131 -4.86 -25.36 -1.81
C ARG A 131 -4.18 -26.48 -1.04
N LEU A 132 -3.89 -26.31 0.25
CA LEU A 132 -3.33 -27.35 1.11
C LEU A 132 -4.32 -28.49 1.36
N ASN A 133 -5.62 -28.21 1.39
CA ASN A 133 -6.70 -29.20 1.49
C ASN A 133 -6.95 -29.97 0.18
N GLY A 134 -6.15 -29.74 -0.87
CA GLY A 134 -6.22 -30.48 -2.13
C GLY A 134 -7.17 -29.93 -3.18
N TYR A 135 -7.78 -28.74 -2.96
CA TYR A 135 -8.65 -28.12 -3.96
C TYR A 135 -7.86 -27.77 -5.23
N ARG A 136 -8.50 -27.87 -6.38
CA ARG A 136 -7.96 -27.42 -7.67
C ARG A 136 -7.76 -25.89 -7.61
N LYS A 137 -6.85 -25.35 -8.43
CA LYS A 137 -6.53 -23.90 -8.40
C LYS A 137 -7.75 -23.02 -8.47
N PHE A 138 -8.62 -23.27 -9.46
CA PHE A 138 -9.82 -22.48 -9.70
C PHE A 138 -10.79 -22.56 -8.54
N ASP A 139 -11.05 -23.79 -8.05
CA ASP A 139 -11.98 -24.03 -6.93
C ASP A 139 -11.46 -23.38 -5.64
N ALA A 140 -10.14 -23.46 -5.40
CA ALA A 140 -9.50 -22.85 -4.24
C ALA A 140 -9.62 -21.31 -4.24
N VAL A 141 -9.46 -20.68 -5.41
CA VAL A 141 -9.64 -19.22 -5.55
C VAL A 141 -11.11 -18.84 -5.42
N ALA A 142 -12.02 -19.56 -6.09
CA ALA A 142 -13.45 -19.28 -6.02
C ALA A 142 -13.99 -19.37 -4.60
N THR A 143 -13.64 -20.42 -3.87
CA THR A 143 -14.03 -20.61 -2.47
C THR A 143 -13.40 -19.53 -1.56
N ALA A 144 -12.12 -19.22 -1.76
CA ALA A 144 -11.45 -18.16 -0.99
C ALA A 144 -12.09 -16.78 -1.22
N CYS A 145 -12.46 -16.46 -2.46
CA CYS A 145 -13.20 -15.25 -2.79
C CYS A 145 -14.57 -15.24 -2.10
N GLN A 146 -15.36 -16.30 -2.27
CA GLN A 146 -16.70 -16.38 -1.71
C GLN A 146 -16.70 -16.20 -0.18
N GLU A 147 -15.73 -16.78 0.51
CA GLU A 147 -15.60 -16.67 1.96
C GLU A 147 -15.02 -15.31 2.43
N SER A 148 -14.27 -14.60 1.58
CA SER A 148 -13.56 -13.37 1.97
C SER A 148 -14.28 -12.11 1.57
N VAL A 149 -14.99 -12.10 0.42
CA VAL A 149 -15.60 -10.90 -0.16
C VAL A 149 -16.54 -10.22 0.82
N GLN A 150 -17.38 -10.97 1.52
CA GLN A 150 -18.33 -10.37 2.49
C GLN A 150 -17.60 -9.58 3.57
N SER A 151 -16.55 -10.14 4.16
CA SER A 151 -15.77 -9.48 5.22
C SER A 151 -15.03 -8.25 4.67
N ILE A 152 -14.43 -8.37 3.48
CA ILE A 152 -13.71 -7.26 2.82
C ILE A 152 -14.66 -6.11 2.50
N VAL A 153 -15.84 -6.40 1.94
CA VAL A 153 -16.84 -5.38 1.59
C VAL A 153 -17.35 -4.65 2.84
N VAL A 154 -17.69 -5.40 3.89
CA VAL A 154 -18.17 -4.77 5.15
C VAL A 154 -17.10 -3.87 5.76
N SER A 155 -15.85 -4.33 5.83
CA SER A 155 -14.74 -3.55 6.38
C SER A 155 -14.44 -2.30 5.53
N ALA A 156 -14.37 -2.44 4.21
CA ALA A 156 -14.11 -1.33 3.31
C ALA A 156 -15.24 -0.28 3.32
N LEU A 157 -16.51 -0.72 3.35
CA LEU A 157 -17.66 0.19 3.45
C LEU A 157 -17.73 0.89 4.81
N SER A 158 -17.36 0.21 5.90
CA SER A 158 -17.27 0.84 7.23
C SER A 158 -16.21 1.93 7.27
N PHE A 159 -15.03 1.65 6.70
CA PHE A 159 -13.95 2.64 6.59
C PHE A 159 -14.34 3.80 5.66
N PHE A 160 -14.96 3.50 4.51
CA PHE A 160 -15.50 4.50 3.60
C PHE A 160 -16.51 5.40 4.31
N ALA A 161 -17.50 4.83 5.00
CA ALA A 161 -18.54 5.61 5.67
C ALA A 161 -17.96 6.53 6.77
N ALA A 162 -16.99 6.02 7.54
CA ALA A 162 -16.34 6.81 8.57
C ALA A 162 -15.55 7.99 7.99
N THR A 163 -14.71 7.74 6.98
CA THR A 163 -13.87 8.79 6.38
C THR A 163 -14.70 9.76 5.54
N PHE A 164 -15.66 9.28 4.76
CA PHE A 164 -16.54 10.11 3.96
C PHE A 164 -17.43 11.00 4.84
N GLY A 165 -17.95 10.45 5.95
CA GLY A 165 -18.73 11.23 6.92
C GLY A 165 -17.93 12.39 7.51
N VAL A 166 -16.69 12.16 7.90
CA VAL A 166 -15.81 13.24 8.41
C VAL A 166 -15.50 14.25 7.30
N GLY A 167 -15.24 13.79 6.08
CA GLY A 167 -14.98 14.65 4.93
C GLY A 167 -16.13 15.60 4.60
N LEU A 168 -17.38 15.14 4.73
CA LEU A 168 -18.57 15.97 4.49
C LEU A 168 -18.84 16.99 5.61
N TYR A 169 -18.47 16.66 6.87
CA TYR A 169 -18.80 17.48 8.02
C TYR A 169 -17.70 18.44 8.44
N SER A 170 -16.50 18.30 7.86
CA SER A 170 -15.35 19.12 8.22
C SER A 170 -15.38 20.46 7.48
N ASP A 171 -15.33 21.56 8.23
CA ASP A 171 -15.18 22.92 7.69
C ASP A 171 -13.72 23.25 7.33
N ILE A 172 -12.78 22.35 7.61
CA ILE A 172 -11.36 22.52 7.31
C ILE A 172 -11.06 21.84 5.96
N ASP A 173 -10.73 22.61 4.94
CA ASP A 173 -10.50 22.14 3.57
C ASP A 173 -9.47 21.01 3.50
N MET A 174 -8.39 21.10 4.27
CA MET A 174 -7.34 20.08 4.30
C MET A 174 -7.86 18.75 4.83
N ILE A 175 -8.67 18.76 5.91
CA ILE A 175 -9.23 17.54 6.50
C ILE A 175 -10.28 16.95 5.56
N SER A 176 -11.14 17.77 4.99
CA SER A 176 -12.15 17.34 4.01
C SER A 176 -11.50 16.68 2.79
N ALA A 177 -10.45 17.29 2.23
CA ALA A 177 -9.69 16.74 1.11
C ALA A 177 -9.04 15.39 1.47
N LEU A 178 -8.35 15.30 2.61
CA LEU A 178 -7.75 14.06 3.10
C LEU A 178 -8.77 12.95 3.26
N CYS A 179 -9.87 13.21 3.96
CA CYS A 179 -10.91 12.21 4.22
C CYS A 179 -11.60 11.76 2.94
N THR A 180 -11.85 12.64 1.99
CA THR A 180 -12.43 12.29 0.69
C THR A 180 -11.47 11.40 -0.12
N LEU A 181 -10.18 11.71 -0.13
CA LEU A 181 -9.17 10.90 -0.79
C LEU A 181 -9.04 9.51 -0.15
N MET A 182 -9.09 9.43 1.20
CA MET A 182 -9.07 8.16 1.94
C MET A 182 -10.32 7.32 1.66
N ALA A 183 -11.50 7.94 1.67
CA ALA A 183 -12.76 7.26 1.37
C ALA A 183 -12.73 6.65 -0.04
N ARG A 184 -12.32 7.42 -1.04
CA ARG A 184 -12.15 6.94 -2.41
C ARG A 184 -11.10 5.82 -2.49
N GLY A 185 -9.98 5.99 -1.78
CA GLY A 185 -8.91 4.98 -1.70
C GLY A 185 -9.39 3.64 -1.16
N ALA A 186 -10.28 3.64 -0.16
CA ALA A 186 -10.86 2.42 0.39
C ALA A 186 -11.67 1.62 -0.65
N LEU A 187 -12.49 2.30 -1.45
CA LEU A 187 -13.27 1.65 -2.52
C LEU A 187 -12.38 1.11 -3.63
N ILE A 188 -11.38 1.89 -4.05
CA ILE A 188 -10.42 1.46 -5.09
C ILE A 188 -9.63 0.24 -4.61
N SER A 189 -9.14 0.25 -3.37
CA SER A 189 -8.42 -0.87 -2.78
C SER A 189 -9.28 -2.12 -2.66
N MET A 190 -10.52 -1.98 -2.23
CA MET A 190 -11.49 -3.08 -2.18
C MET A 190 -11.67 -3.71 -3.57
N CYS A 191 -11.92 -2.90 -4.60
CA CYS A 191 -12.05 -3.38 -5.97
C CYS A 191 -10.78 -4.04 -6.48
N ALA A 192 -9.61 -3.45 -6.23
CA ALA A 192 -8.33 -4.02 -6.64
C ALA A 192 -8.08 -5.38 -5.99
N VAL A 193 -8.32 -5.52 -4.69
CA VAL A 193 -8.15 -6.80 -3.99
C VAL A 193 -9.13 -7.86 -4.51
N ILE A 194 -10.42 -7.52 -4.68
CA ILE A 194 -11.43 -8.48 -5.13
C ILE A 194 -11.20 -8.94 -6.58
N LEU A 195 -10.75 -8.04 -7.47
CA LEU A 195 -10.62 -8.33 -8.90
C LEU A 195 -9.21 -8.81 -9.29
N MET A 196 -8.18 -8.12 -8.79
CA MET A 196 -6.80 -8.39 -9.23
C MET A 196 -6.13 -9.49 -8.42
N LEU A 197 -6.36 -9.54 -7.11
CA LEU A 197 -5.66 -10.51 -6.27
C LEU A 197 -5.98 -11.97 -6.62
N PRO A 198 -7.23 -12.39 -6.91
CA PRO A 198 -7.50 -13.74 -7.37
C PRO A 198 -6.75 -14.12 -8.64
N SER A 199 -6.70 -13.22 -9.62
CA SER A 199 -5.97 -13.42 -10.87
C SER A 199 -4.47 -13.55 -10.64
N ALA A 200 -3.90 -12.70 -9.79
CA ALA A 200 -2.50 -12.75 -9.40
C ALA A 200 -2.14 -14.05 -8.67
N LEU A 201 -2.97 -14.50 -7.73
CA LEU A 201 -2.75 -15.78 -7.02
C LEU A 201 -2.80 -16.98 -7.97
N MET A 202 -3.69 -16.99 -8.97
CA MET A 202 -3.73 -18.06 -9.98
C MET A 202 -2.48 -18.05 -10.88
N LEU A 203 -1.99 -16.87 -11.27
CA LEU A 203 -0.81 -16.73 -12.11
C LEU A 203 0.44 -17.24 -11.40
N PHE A 204 0.60 -16.89 -10.14
CA PHE A 204 1.78 -17.22 -9.33
C PHE A 204 1.63 -18.52 -8.52
N ASP A 205 0.53 -19.27 -8.66
CA ASP A 205 0.27 -20.51 -7.90
C ASP A 205 1.43 -21.51 -7.95
N LYS A 206 2.06 -21.70 -9.13
CA LYS A 206 3.19 -22.62 -9.26
C LYS A 206 4.35 -22.27 -8.35
N VAL A 207 4.67 -20.97 -8.24
CA VAL A 207 5.79 -20.47 -7.43
C VAL A 207 5.43 -20.52 -5.96
N ILE A 208 4.18 -20.19 -5.62
CA ILE A 208 3.65 -20.23 -4.25
C ILE A 208 3.65 -21.66 -3.72
N MET A 209 3.07 -22.60 -4.47
CA MET A 209 2.90 -23.98 -4.02
C MET A 209 4.18 -24.80 -4.09
N PHE A 210 5.11 -24.50 -5.01
CA PHE A 210 6.39 -25.19 -5.10
C PHE A 210 7.18 -25.13 -3.79
N ARG A 211 7.23 -23.97 -3.17
CA ARG A 211 7.95 -23.75 -1.91
C ARG A 211 7.23 -24.40 -0.72
N TYR A 212 5.89 -24.36 -0.71
CA TYR A 212 5.11 -24.99 0.35
C TYR A 212 5.18 -26.51 0.31
N ARG A 213 5.10 -27.10 -0.88
CA ARG A 213 5.23 -28.56 -1.06
C ARG A 213 6.60 -29.07 -0.61
N LYS A 214 7.66 -28.31 -0.88
CA LYS A 214 9.00 -28.63 -0.42
C LYS A 214 9.09 -28.61 1.11
N ASN A 215 8.54 -27.61 1.77
CA ASN A 215 8.55 -27.52 3.23
C ASN A 215 7.71 -28.61 3.93
N LEU A 216 6.64 -29.10 3.29
CA LEU A 216 5.86 -30.24 3.80
C LEU A 216 6.63 -31.57 3.66
N MET A 217 7.41 -31.74 2.60
CA MET A 217 8.23 -32.95 2.38
C MET A 217 9.49 -32.97 3.27
N ASP A 218 9.99 -31.79 3.66
CA ASP A 218 11.17 -31.64 4.54
C ASP A 218 10.77 -31.47 6.03
N GLY A 219 9.47 -31.43 6.37
CA GLY A 219 8.96 -31.21 7.73
C GLY A 219 8.98 -32.48 8.61
N PRO A 220 9.00 -32.35 9.95
CA PRO A 220 9.08 -33.47 10.89
C PRO A 220 7.92 -34.44 10.80
N SER A 221 6.77 -34.07 10.23
CA SER A 221 5.63 -35.01 10.01
C SER A 221 5.87 -36.05 8.93
N ALA A 222 6.79 -35.80 7.99
CA ALA A 222 7.15 -36.78 6.97
C ALA A 222 7.97 -37.95 7.57
N LYS A 223 8.73 -37.70 8.63
CA LYS A 223 9.53 -38.72 9.31
C LYS A 223 8.70 -39.69 10.16
N VAL A 224 7.56 -39.23 10.68
CA VAL A 224 6.66 -40.09 11.50
C VAL A 224 5.93 -41.13 10.65
N SER A 225 5.55 -40.78 9.39
CA SER A 225 4.88 -41.73 8.51
C SER A 225 5.81 -42.84 7.98
N ASP A 226 7.10 -42.58 7.85
CA ASP A 226 8.09 -43.57 7.41
C ASP A 226 8.47 -44.53 8.55
N GLU A 227 8.49 -44.09 9.81
CA GLU A 227 8.70 -44.91 10.98
C GLU A 227 7.52 -45.87 11.25
N ASP A 228 6.27 -45.36 11.13
CA ASP A 228 5.07 -46.20 11.31
C ASP A 228 4.92 -47.27 10.20
N THR A 229 5.37 -46.95 8.97
CA THR A 229 5.32 -47.90 7.86
C THR A 229 6.42 -48.98 8.02
N ALA A 230 7.58 -48.61 8.55
CA ALA A 230 8.65 -49.59 8.83
C ALA A 230 8.32 -50.51 10.02
N ALA A 231 7.61 -50.00 11.04
CA ALA A 231 7.18 -50.78 12.20
C ALA A 231 6.03 -51.77 11.89
N THR A 232 5.27 -51.56 10.81
CA THR A 232 4.16 -52.44 10.41
C THR A 232 4.62 -53.59 9.48
N GLN A 233 5.87 -53.50 8.96
CA GLN A 233 6.46 -54.54 8.08
C GLN A 233 7.49 -55.45 8.80
N ALA A 234 7.74 -55.26 10.09
CA ALA A 234 8.57 -56.11 10.96
C ALA A 234 7.70 -56.94 11.90
#